data_d6926251cffaaaa8a2e243413245bfdd
#
_entry.id   d6926251cffaaaa8a2e243413245bfdd
#
_cell.length_a   1.000
_cell.length_b   1.000
_cell.length_c   1.000
_cell.angle_alpha   90.00
_cell.angle_beta   90.00
_cell.angle_gamma   90.00
#
_symmetry.space_group_name_H-M   'P 1'
#
loop_
_entity.id
_entity.type
_entity.pdbx_description
1 polymer ?
#
loop_
_entity_poly.entity_id
_entity_poly.type
_entity_poly.pdbx_seq_one_letter_code
_entity_poly.pdbx_strand_id
1 'polypeptide(L)'
;LRFDAKGRVWYSVAASNHIGVYDPRDGSHRWIRLPAPTWGQAFSSRALPFFLWLSRNFDLSGASGGEGVSAPVPYGVDVAPDGGIWFSQLNAHRIGRIDPETLEVEIVDTPFTAPRRLRFDGHGKLWIPGFSSGLLARFDPQTKKFETWEIPIEPRGSETPYALNVDRERDLVWICGTNSDTLLRFDPRTESFTVYPLPTRVTYTRELDFDREGRVWTSNSNMPAWQIEGQMPRVLRLDPHALPVPE
;
A
#
# COMPACT_ATOMS: atom_id res chain seq x y z
N LEU A 1 9.63 -0.13 -0.54
CA LEU A 1 10.79 -0.81 0.01
C LEU A 1 10.88 -0.65 1.53
N ARG A 2 11.59 -1.58 2.20
CA ARG A 2 11.84 -1.58 3.67
C ARG A 2 13.21 -2.17 3.96
N PHE A 3 13.77 -1.76 5.10
CA PHE A 3 15.01 -2.34 5.62
C PHE A 3 14.67 -3.34 6.72
N ASP A 4 15.34 -4.50 6.72
CA ASP A 4 15.27 -5.40 7.86
C ASP A 4 16.37 -5.06 8.92
N ALA A 5 16.35 -5.78 10.04
CA ALA A 5 17.30 -5.56 11.12
C ALA A 5 18.76 -5.84 10.73
N LYS A 6 19.00 -6.57 9.64
CA LYS A 6 20.34 -6.83 9.08
C LYS A 6 20.79 -5.78 8.07
N GLY A 7 19.94 -4.76 7.81
CA GLY A 7 20.17 -3.70 6.81
C GLY A 7 19.96 -4.12 5.37
N ARG A 8 19.35 -5.29 5.11
CA ARG A 8 18.97 -5.71 3.76
C ARG A 8 17.75 -4.91 3.30
N VAL A 9 17.69 -4.61 2.01
CA VAL A 9 16.60 -3.85 1.38
C VAL A 9 15.61 -4.80 0.73
N TRP A 10 14.39 -4.80 1.21
CA TRP A 10 13.28 -5.60 0.66
C TRP A 10 12.35 -4.71 -0.17
N TYR A 11 11.98 -5.16 -1.37
CA TYR A 11 11.16 -4.37 -2.28
C TYR A 11 10.28 -5.24 -3.18
N SER A 12 9.13 -4.69 -3.57
CA SER A 12 8.21 -5.34 -4.50
C SER A 12 8.60 -5.09 -5.95
N VAL A 13 8.46 -6.11 -6.79
CA VAL A 13 8.69 -6.06 -8.23
C VAL A 13 7.38 -6.39 -8.94
N ALA A 14 6.56 -5.36 -9.12
CA ALA A 14 5.18 -5.46 -9.58
C ALA A 14 5.05 -6.21 -10.92
N ALA A 15 5.92 -5.89 -11.89
CA ALA A 15 5.85 -6.42 -13.25
C ALA A 15 6.13 -7.91 -13.38
N SER A 16 6.73 -8.56 -12.38
CA SER A 16 7.14 -9.98 -12.47
C SER A 16 6.65 -10.86 -11.33
N ASN A 17 5.83 -10.32 -10.44
CA ASN A 17 5.32 -11.01 -9.26
C ASN A 17 6.43 -11.58 -8.35
N HIS A 18 7.41 -10.71 -8.01
CA HIS A 18 8.51 -11.06 -7.11
C HIS A 18 8.63 -10.06 -5.96
N ILE A 19 9.18 -10.53 -4.86
CA ILE A 19 9.85 -9.70 -3.87
C ILE A 19 11.34 -9.84 -4.07
N GLY A 20 12.04 -8.70 -4.17
CA GLY A 20 13.49 -8.65 -4.23
C GLY A 20 14.09 -8.36 -2.87
N VAL A 21 15.27 -8.93 -2.62
CA VAL A 21 16.12 -8.56 -1.49
C VAL A 21 17.52 -8.22 -1.99
N TYR A 22 18.01 -7.08 -1.56
CA TYR A 22 19.37 -6.62 -1.80
C TYR A 22 20.13 -6.52 -0.47
N ASP A 23 21.30 -7.13 -0.42
CA ASP A 23 22.21 -6.98 0.72
C ASP A 23 23.34 -6.01 0.35
N PRO A 24 23.40 -4.81 0.97
CA PRO A 24 24.42 -3.82 0.64
C PRO A 24 25.83 -4.21 1.15
N ARG A 25 25.95 -5.24 2.02
CA ARG A 25 27.24 -5.65 2.60
C ARG A 25 28.09 -6.43 1.59
N ASP A 26 27.45 -7.21 0.71
CA ASP A 26 28.12 -8.04 -0.30
C ASP A 26 27.65 -7.75 -1.72
N GLY A 27 26.66 -6.84 -1.91
CA GLY A 27 26.09 -6.50 -3.20
C GLY A 27 25.17 -7.57 -3.78
N SER A 28 24.81 -8.59 -3.01
CA SER A 28 23.99 -9.70 -3.51
C SER A 28 22.54 -9.30 -3.72
N HIS A 29 21.94 -9.88 -4.78
CA HIS A 29 20.52 -9.75 -5.08
C HIS A 29 19.86 -11.13 -5.14
N ARG A 30 18.70 -11.27 -4.52
CA ARG A 30 17.84 -12.44 -4.66
C ARG A 30 16.42 -12.03 -5.00
N TRP A 31 15.75 -12.88 -5.79
CA TRP A 31 14.40 -12.68 -6.28
C TRP A 31 13.53 -13.84 -5.83
N ILE A 32 12.52 -13.56 -5.03
CA ILE A 32 11.58 -14.54 -4.50
C ILE A 32 10.32 -14.45 -5.34
N ARG A 33 10.02 -15.49 -6.12
CA ARG A 33 8.78 -15.56 -6.89
C ARG A 33 7.63 -15.85 -5.95
N LEU A 34 6.59 -15.05 -6.05
CA LEU A 34 5.39 -15.23 -5.25
C LEU A 34 4.42 -16.20 -5.92
N PRO A 35 3.70 -17.02 -5.13
CA PRO A 35 2.61 -17.84 -5.64
C PRO A 35 1.53 -16.98 -6.30
N ALA A 36 0.98 -17.45 -7.41
CA ALA A 36 -0.16 -16.87 -8.08
C ALA A 36 -1.41 -17.71 -7.77
N PRO A 37 -2.58 -17.10 -7.52
CA PRO A 37 -3.79 -17.81 -7.13
C PRO A 37 -4.37 -18.69 -8.24
N THR A 38 -4.16 -18.29 -9.49
CA THR A 38 -4.70 -19.01 -10.65
C THR A 38 -3.63 -19.25 -11.70
N TRP A 39 -3.86 -20.29 -12.53
CA TRP A 39 -3.00 -20.55 -13.69
C TRP A 39 -2.90 -19.34 -14.63
N GLY A 40 -4.02 -18.66 -14.89
CA GLY A 40 -4.05 -17.49 -15.73
C GLY A 40 -3.18 -16.34 -15.19
N GLN A 41 -3.22 -16.07 -13.88
CA GLN A 41 -2.36 -15.07 -13.24
C GLN A 41 -0.88 -15.50 -13.20
N ALA A 42 -0.62 -16.81 -13.06
CA ALA A 42 0.73 -17.33 -13.15
C ALA A 42 1.32 -17.13 -14.56
N PHE A 43 0.50 -17.37 -15.59
CA PHE A 43 0.88 -17.13 -16.98
C PHE A 43 1.09 -15.64 -17.25
N SER A 44 0.12 -14.78 -16.89
CA SER A 44 0.22 -13.34 -17.12
C SER A 44 1.45 -12.71 -16.44
N SER A 45 1.78 -13.15 -15.22
CA SER A 45 2.97 -12.65 -14.52
C SER A 45 4.29 -13.06 -15.18
N ARG A 46 4.31 -14.21 -15.88
CA ARG A 46 5.49 -14.64 -16.66
C ARG A 46 5.57 -13.95 -18.02
N ALA A 47 4.42 -13.72 -18.64
CA ALA A 47 4.34 -13.10 -19.96
C ALA A 47 4.47 -11.57 -19.92
N LEU A 48 4.15 -10.92 -18.78
CA LEU A 48 4.13 -9.48 -18.66
C LEU A 48 5.44 -8.78 -19.06
N PRO A 49 6.64 -9.25 -18.67
CA PRO A 49 7.89 -8.63 -19.14
C PRO A 49 8.04 -8.67 -20.66
N PHE A 50 7.59 -9.74 -21.31
CA PHE A 50 7.57 -9.84 -22.77
C PHE A 50 6.56 -8.87 -23.39
N PHE A 51 5.36 -8.74 -22.85
CA PHE A 51 4.37 -7.77 -23.32
C PHE A 51 4.83 -6.32 -23.11
N LEU A 52 5.49 -6.01 -22.00
CA LEU A 52 6.08 -4.69 -21.77
C LEU A 52 7.21 -4.39 -22.77
N TRP A 53 8.04 -5.38 -23.10
CA TRP A 53 9.04 -5.24 -24.15
C TRP A 53 8.38 -5.02 -25.51
N LEU A 54 7.34 -5.78 -25.82
CA LEU A 54 6.59 -5.67 -27.08
C LEU A 54 5.94 -4.27 -27.22
N SER A 55 5.26 -3.78 -26.18
CA SER A 55 4.62 -2.46 -26.18
C SER A 55 5.62 -1.30 -26.29
N ARG A 56 6.86 -1.51 -25.86
CA ARG A 56 7.93 -0.52 -26.00
C ARG A 56 8.48 -0.41 -27.42
N ASN A 57 8.44 -1.52 -28.17
CA ASN A 57 9.04 -1.61 -29.51
C ASN A 57 8.00 -1.54 -30.63
N PHE A 58 6.73 -1.75 -30.33
CA PHE A 58 5.62 -1.78 -31.28
C PHE A 58 4.43 -1.00 -30.74
N ASP A 59 3.73 -0.30 -31.60
CA ASP A 59 2.48 0.36 -31.22
C ASP A 59 1.37 -0.68 -31.04
N LEU A 60 0.99 -0.94 -29.80
CA LEU A 60 -0.09 -1.85 -29.41
C LEU A 60 -1.34 -1.11 -28.99
N SER A 61 -1.51 0.16 -29.30
CA SER A 61 -2.65 0.99 -28.87
C SER A 61 -4.00 0.42 -29.33
N GLY A 62 -4.03 -0.34 -30.43
CA GLY A 62 -5.22 -1.04 -30.92
C GLY A 62 -5.50 -2.40 -30.26
N ALA A 63 -4.60 -2.92 -29.46
CA ALA A 63 -4.76 -4.24 -28.83
C ALA A 63 -5.34 -4.19 -27.39
N SER A 64 -5.68 -3.02 -26.88
CA SER A 64 -6.22 -2.80 -25.54
C SER A 64 -7.73 -2.99 -25.48
N GLY A 65 -8.23 -4.20 -25.57
CA GLY A 65 -9.69 -4.47 -25.63
C GLY A 65 -10.14 -5.78 -25.00
N GLY A 66 -9.42 -6.37 -24.07
CA GLY A 66 -9.85 -7.56 -23.38
C GLY A 66 -9.79 -7.40 -21.86
N GLU A 67 -10.79 -7.91 -21.13
CA GLU A 67 -10.68 -8.20 -19.70
C GLU A 67 -9.56 -9.25 -19.50
N GLY A 68 -8.30 -8.78 -19.61
CA GLY A 68 -7.14 -9.64 -19.45
C GLY A 68 -7.02 -10.08 -17.98
N VAL A 69 -6.63 -11.32 -17.78
CA VAL A 69 -6.27 -11.83 -16.46
C VAL A 69 -5.18 -10.93 -15.87
N SER A 70 -5.55 -10.12 -14.89
CA SER A 70 -4.61 -9.18 -14.27
C SER A 70 -3.53 -9.95 -13.49
N ALA A 71 -2.27 -9.54 -13.65
CA ALA A 71 -1.17 -10.11 -12.86
C ALA A 71 -1.41 -9.87 -11.35
N PRO A 72 -0.90 -10.75 -10.46
CA PRO A 72 -1.14 -10.63 -9.00
C PRO A 72 -0.57 -9.37 -8.35
N VAL A 73 0.41 -8.72 -8.94
CA VAL A 73 1.03 -7.44 -8.56
C VAL A 73 1.36 -7.33 -7.07
N PRO A 74 2.57 -7.73 -6.63
CA PRO A 74 3.06 -7.43 -5.29
C PRO A 74 3.21 -5.92 -5.12
N TYR A 75 2.65 -5.37 -4.03
CA TYR A 75 2.53 -3.93 -3.87
C TYR A 75 3.18 -3.39 -2.59
N GLY A 76 2.56 -3.61 -1.44
CA GLY A 76 3.10 -3.23 -0.14
C GLY A 76 4.18 -4.20 0.33
N VAL A 77 5.16 -3.69 1.06
CA VAL A 77 6.14 -4.48 1.80
C VAL A 77 6.34 -3.83 3.16
N ASP A 78 6.34 -4.61 4.22
CA ASP A 78 6.75 -4.17 5.55
C ASP A 78 7.45 -5.30 6.32
N VAL A 79 8.17 -4.94 7.37
CA VAL A 79 8.92 -5.86 8.22
C VAL A 79 8.23 -5.98 9.57
N ALA A 80 7.84 -7.20 9.92
CA ALA A 80 7.24 -7.50 11.21
C ALA A 80 8.25 -7.38 12.36
N PRO A 81 7.79 -7.20 13.61
CA PRO A 81 8.68 -7.18 14.78
C PRO A 81 9.51 -8.46 14.95
N ASP A 82 9.03 -9.60 14.47
CA ASP A 82 9.76 -10.90 14.46
C ASP A 82 10.77 -11.01 13.31
N GLY A 83 10.89 -9.97 12.46
CA GLY A 83 11.76 -9.95 11.29
C GLY A 83 11.15 -10.54 10.03
N GLY A 84 9.96 -11.13 10.08
CA GLY A 84 9.25 -11.65 8.90
C GLY A 84 8.92 -10.55 7.91
N ILE A 85 9.04 -10.83 6.61
CA ILE A 85 8.78 -9.86 5.55
C ILE A 85 7.36 -10.05 5.04
N TRP A 86 6.52 -9.07 5.26
CA TRP A 86 5.13 -9.13 4.83
C TRP A 86 4.91 -8.32 3.56
N PHE A 87 4.06 -8.83 2.69
CA PHE A 87 3.72 -8.20 1.41
C PHE A 87 2.23 -8.32 1.11
N SER A 88 1.74 -7.46 0.23
CA SER A 88 0.41 -7.57 -0.39
C SER A 88 0.51 -7.96 -1.85
N GLN A 89 -0.47 -8.73 -2.35
CA GLN A 89 -0.70 -8.99 -3.78
C GLN A 89 -2.03 -8.35 -4.19
N LEU A 90 -1.95 -7.18 -4.82
CA LEU A 90 -3.08 -6.30 -5.09
C LEU A 90 -4.24 -6.99 -5.81
N ASN A 91 -3.97 -7.58 -6.97
CA ASN A 91 -5.00 -8.20 -7.82
C ASN A 91 -5.26 -9.66 -7.47
N ALA A 92 -4.58 -10.19 -6.48
CA ALA A 92 -4.76 -11.55 -5.99
C ALA A 92 -5.57 -11.59 -4.68
N HIS A 93 -5.88 -10.43 -4.10
CA HIS A 93 -6.61 -10.28 -2.84
C HIS A 93 -5.97 -11.08 -1.70
N ARG A 94 -4.64 -10.93 -1.57
CA ARG A 94 -3.82 -11.69 -0.64
C ARG A 94 -2.79 -10.83 0.04
N ILE A 95 -2.41 -11.26 1.22
CA ILE A 95 -1.15 -10.88 1.86
C ILE A 95 -0.29 -12.13 2.00
N GLY A 96 0.97 -11.95 2.28
CA GLY A 96 1.86 -13.08 2.53
C GLY A 96 3.04 -12.68 3.39
N ARG A 97 3.70 -13.70 3.92
CA ARG A 97 4.91 -13.61 4.73
C ARG A 97 6.05 -14.36 4.06
N ILE A 98 7.22 -13.77 4.04
CA ILE A 98 8.46 -14.44 3.65
C ILE A 98 9.32 -14.56 4.90
N ASP A 99 9.82 -15.76 5.16
CA ASP A 99 10.88 -15.94 6.14
C ASP A 99 12.19 -15.39 5.56
N PRO A 100 12.85 -14.41 6.22
CA PRO A 100 13.99 -13.73 5.63
C PRO A 100 15.26 -14.60 5.55
N GLU A 101 15.30 -15.78 6.19
CA GLU A 101 16.44 -16.69 6.18
C GLU A 101 16.22 -17.87 5.23
N THR A 102 15.05 -18.51 5.29
CA THR A 102 14.73 -19.67 4.44
C THR A 102 14.16 -19.27 3.09
N LEU A 103 13.61 -18.05 2.98
CA LEU A 103 12.88 -17.51 1.83
C LEU A 103 11.58 -18.25 1.52
N GLU A 104 11.08 -19.05 2.47
CA GLU A 104 9.78 -19.69 2.38
C GLU A 104 8.65 -18.65 2.40
N VAL A 105 7.63 -18.88 1.56
CA VAL A 105 6.50 -17.95 1.37
C VAL A 105 5.23 -18.59 1.91
N GLU A 106 4.60 -17.91 2.86
CA GLU A 106 3.26 -18.21 3.36
C GLU A 106 2.27 -17.22 2.78
N ILE A 107 1.07 -17.67 2.36
CA ILE A 107 0.01 -16.85 1.79
C ILE A 107 -1.22 -16.87 2.69
N VAL A 108 -1.87 -15.72 2.81
CA VAL A 108 -3.14 -15.53 3.53
C VAL A 108 -4.10 -14.78 2.62
N ASP A 109 -5.25 -15.38 2.33
CA ASP A 109 -6.32 -14.70 1.57
C ASP A 109 -6.97 -13.62 2.43
N THR A 110 -7.26 -12.44 1.84
CA THR A 110 -7.93 -11.35 2.54
C THR A 110 -9.45 -11.41 2.34
N PRO A 111 -10.27 -11.07 3.34
CA PRO A 111 -11.73 -11.02 3.20
C PRO A 111 -12.21 -9.76 2.43
N PHE A 112 -11.29 -9.02 1.83
CA PHE A 112 -11.54 -7.81 1.05
C PHE A 112 -10.64 -7.77 -0.19
N THR A 113 -10.94 -6.84 -1.09
CA THR A 113 -10.24 -6.73 -2.38
C THR A 113 -9.14 -5.68 -2.39
N ALA A 114 -8.14 -5.92 -3.22
CA ALA A 114 -7.05 -4.99 -3.51
C ALA A 114 -6.28 -4.47 -2.27
N PRO A 115 -5.70 -5.38 -1.44
CA PRO A 115 -4.79 -4.95 -0.36
C PRO A 115 -3.61 -4.19 -0.96
N ARG A 116 -3.35 -2.97 -0.43
CA ARG A 116 -2.25 -2.14 -0.95
C ARG A 116 -1.07 -2.04 0.00
N ARG A 117 -0.70 -0.83 0.40
CA ARG A 117 0.45 -0.59 1.28
C ARG A 117 0.08 -0.92 2.71
N LEU A 118 0.78 -1.86 3.28
CA LEU A 118 0.55 -2.36 4.63
C LEU A 118 1.63 -1.89 5.60
N ARG A 119 1.28 -1.78 6.90
CA ARG A 119 2.19 -1.36 7.97
C ARG A 119 1.90 -2.07 9.28
N PHE A 120 2.96 -2.46 9.96
CA PHE A 120 2.87 -2.93 11.34
C PHE A 120 2.75 -1.77 12.33
N ASP A 121 1.90 -1.95 13.33
CA ASP A 121 1.88 -1.10 14.52
C ASP A 121 2.91 -1.54 15.57
N GLY A 122 2.94 -0.84 16.71
CA GLY A 122 3.80 -1.16 17.84
C GLY A 122 3.43 -2.46 18.57
N HIS A 123 2.24 -3.01 18.32
CA HIS A 123 1.70 -4.23 18.96
C HIS A 123 1.82 -5.46 18.06
N GLY A 124 2.48 -5.33 16.91
CA GLY A 124 2.66 -6.42 15.95
C GLY A 124 1.40 -6.77 15.15
N LYS A 125 0.42 -5.88 15.07
CA LYS A 125 -0.72 -6.02 14.17
C LYS A 125 -0.43 -5.36 12.84
N LEU A 126 -0.91 -5.97 11.76
CA LEU A 126 -0.70 -5.49 10.41
C LEU A 126 -1.93 -4.73 9.91
N TRP A 127 -1.76 -3.44 9.63
CA TRP A 127 -2.79 -2.58 9.08
C TRP A 127 -2.72 -2.55 7.56
N ILE A 128 -3.87 -2.65 6.88
CA ILE A 128 -3.96 -2.86 5.44
C ILE A 128 -5.10 -2.02 4.87
N PRO A 129 -4.85 -1.14 3.90
CA PRO A 129 -5.90 -0.44 3.19
C PRO A 129 -6.49 -1.36 2.12
N GLY A 130 -7.80 -1.59 2.15
CA GLY A 130 -8.55 -2.30 1.11
C GLY A 130 -8.95 -1.33 0.01
N PHE A 131 -8.08 -1.16 -0.98
CA PHE A 131 -8.17 -0.09 -1.98
C PHE A 131 -9.49 -0.11 -2.78
N SER A 132 -9.90 -1.26 -3.29
CA SER A 132 -11.15 -1.36 -4.06
C SER A 132 -12.37 -1.66 -3.17
N SER A 133 -12.17 -1.82 -1.87
CA SER A 133 -13.24 -2.12 -0.92
C SER A 133 -13.64 -0.93 -0.05
N GLY A 134 -12.90 0.20 -0.13
CA GLY A 134 -13.18 1.39 0.67
C GLY A 134 -13.08 1.17 2.17
N LEU A 135 -12.18 0.30 2.63
CA LEU A 135 -12.07 -0.07 4.04
C LEU A 135 -10.65 -0.04 4.57
N LEU A 136 -10.54 0.02 5.90
CA LEU A 136 -9.35 -0.26 6.67
C LEU A 136 -9.45 -1.66 7.27
N ALA A 137 -8.38 -2.44 7.20
CA ALA A 137 -8.30 -3.75 7.84
C ALA A 137 -7.12 -3.83 8.82
N ARG A 138 -7.31 -4.61 9.88
CA ARG A 138 -6.26 -5.04 10.80
C ARG A 138 -6.15 -6.56 10.75
N PHE A 139 -4.96 -7.08 10.60
CA PHE A 139 -4.67 -8.50 10.62
C PHE A 139 -3.79 -8.83 11.82
N ASP A 140 -4.17 -9.88 12.55
CA ASP A 140 -3.35 -10.43 13.62
C ASP A 140 -2.57 -11.64 13.11
N PRO A 141 -1.23 -11.56 12.98
CA PRO A 141 -0.42 -12.68 12.50
C PRO A 141 -0.44 -13.90 13.42
N GLN A 142 -0.72 -13.71 14.71
CA GLN A 142 -0.74 -14.82 15.68
C GLN A 142 -2.03 -15.64 15.61
N THR A 143 -3.17 -14.95 15.53
CA THR A 143 -4.49 -15.61 15.49
C THR A 143 -5.01 -15.84 14.08
N LYS A 144 -4.36 -15.26 13.07
CA LYS A 144 -4.77 -15.26 11.65
C LYS A 144 -6.15 -14.64 11.41
N LYS A 145 -6.59 -13.72 12.27
CA LYS A 145 -7.90 -13.06 12.18
C LYS A 145 -7.79 -11.68 11.56
N PHE A 146 -8.83 -11.32 10.82
CA PHE A 146 -9.03 -9.98 10.29
C PHE A 146 -10.16 -9.27 11.04
N GLU A 147 -9.99 -7.96 11.19
CA GLU A 147 -11.02 -7.00 11.59
C GLU A 147 -11.06 -5.91 10.52
N THR A 148 -12.24 -5.36 10.23
CA THR A 148 -12.41 -4.39 9.15
C THR A 148 -13.35 -3.26 9.56
N TRP A 149 -13.05 -2.04 9.09
CA TRP A 149 -13.87 -0.84 9.30
C TRP A 149 -14.08 -0.13 7.97
N GLU A 150 -15.33 0.19 7.64
CA GLU A 150 -15.64 1.02 6.47
C GLU A 150 -15.10 2.45 6.68
N ILE A 151 -14.50 3.00 5.65
CA ILE A 151 -14.05 4.40 5.67
C ILE A 151 -15.29 5.31 5.53
N PRO A 152 -15.49 6.31 6.44
CA PRO A 152 -16.72 7.09 6.50
C PRO A 152 -16.73 8.24 5.48
N ILE A 153 -16.55 7.92 4.20
CA ILE A 153 -16.65 8.86 3.07
C ILE A 153 -17.89 8.51 2.26
N GLU A 154 -18.69 9.52 1.96
CA GLU A 154 -19.90 9.35 1.14
C GLU A 154 -19.63 9.67 -0.34
N PRO A 155 -20.23 8.92 -1.26
CA PRO A 155 -21.04 7.71 -1.05
C PRO A 155 -20.20 6.57 -0.46
N ARG A 156 -20.79 5.75 0.41
CA ARG A 156 -20.07 4.63 1.03
C ARG A 156 -19.40 3.74 0.00
N GLY A 157 -18.17 3.31 0.29
CA GLY A 157 -17.35 2.51 -0.62
C GLY A 157 -16.74 3.27 -1.79
N SER A 158 -16.96 4.59 -1.90
CA SER A 158 -16.35 5.42 -2.95
C SER A 158 -14.88 5.76 -2.69
N GLU A 159 -14.42 5.65 -1.46
CA GLU A 159 -13.03 5.89 -1.12
C GLU A 159 -12.12 4.76 -1.60
N THR A 160 -10.96 5.13 -2.11
CA THR A 160 -9.90 4.19 -2.50
C THR A 160 -8.64 4.47 -1.67
N PRO A 161 -8.55 3.93 -0.44
CA PRO A 161 -7.41 4.20 0.44
C PRO A 161 -6.14 3.63 -0.16
N TYR A 162 -5.21 4.52 -0.56
CA TYR A 162 -4.02 4.10 -1.30
C TYR A 162 -2.91 3.61 -0.40
N ALA A 163 -2.62 4.37 0.64
CA ALA A 163 -1.57 4.08 1.60
C ALA A 163 -2.03 4.41 3.00
N LEU A 164 -1.35 3.82 3.96
CA LEU A 164 -1.47 4.17 5.36
C LEU A 164 -0.07 4.17 6.01
N ASN A 165 0.04 4.85 7.13
CA ASN A 165 1.17 4.73 8.04
C ASN A 165 0.67 4.75 9.48
N VAL A 166 1.47 4.23 10.41
CA VAL A 166 1.10 4.12 11.81
C VAL A 166 1.98 5.02 12.66
N ASP A 167 1.37 5.96 13.35
CA ASP A 167 2.00 6.70 14.43
C ASP A 167 2.11 5.78 15.65
N ARG A 168 3.26 5.14 15.80
CA ARG A 168 3.50 4.15 16.86
C ARG A 168 3.65 4.77 18.25
N GLU A 169 3.90 6.06 18.34
CA GLU A 169 4.00 6.75 19.63
C GLU A 169 2.62 7.04 20.21
N ARG A 170 1.64 7.30 19.34
CA ARG A 170 0.26 7.65 19.72
C ARG A 170 -0.74 6.53 19.47
N ASP A 171 -0.29 5.44 18.85
CA ASP A 171 -1.11 4.29 18.46
C ASP A 171 -2.29 4.69 17.56
N LEU A 172 -1.98 5.48 16.52
CA LEU A 172 -2.96 6.00 15.57
C LEU A 172 -2.61 5.56 14.15
N VAL A 173 -3.63 5.21 13.37
CA VAL A 173 -3.46 4.84 11.95
C VAL A 173 -3.88 5.99 11.07
N TRP A 174 -2.98 6.44 10.20
CA TRP A 174 -3.24 7.51 9.25
C TRP A 174 -3.35 6.95 7.83
N ILE A 175 -4.33 7.42 7.06
CA ILE A 175 -4.72 6.86 5.77
C ILE A 175 -4.82 7.99 4.74
N CYS A 176 -4.32 7.73 3.54
CA CYS A 176 -4.53 8.58 2.38
C CYS A 176 -5.94 8.36 1.82
N GLY A 177 -6.82 9.36 1.94
CA GLY A 177 -8.13 9.42 1.30
C GLY A 177 -7.97 9.92 -0.14
N THR A 178 -7.78 8.98 -1.06
CA THR A 178 -7.31 9.27 -2.42
C THR A 178 -8.39 9.90 -3.29
N ASN A 179 -9.64 9.43 -3.17
CA ASN A 179 -10.77 9.93 -3.94
C ASN A 179 -11.48 11.12 -3.29
N SER A 180 -11.32 11.30 -1.98
CA SER A 180 -12.01 12.33 -1.21
C SER A 180 -11.17 13.58 -0.95
N ASP A 181 -9.92 13.61 -1.41
CA ASP A 181 -8.97 14.69 -1.08
C ASP A 181 -8.86 14.92 0.43
N THR A 182 -8.70 13.83 1.19
CA THR A 182 -8.58 13.87 2.66
C THR A 182 -7.36 13.11 3.15
N LEU A 183 -6.96 13.40 4.39
CA LEU A 183 -6.28 12.45 5.24
C LEU A 183 -7.29 11.96 6.29
N LEU A 184 -7.24 10.69 6.63
CA LEU A 184 -8.07 10.11 7.68
C LEU A 184 -7.18 9.61 8.80
N ARG A 185 -7.61 9.80 10.03
CA ARG A 185 -7.00 9.23 11.21
C ARG A 185 -7.97 8.25 11.85
N PHE A 186 -7.53 7.04 12.10
CA PHE A 186 -8.26 6.03 12.85
C PHE A 186 -7.63 5.83 14.23
N ASP A 187 -8.44 5.88 15.28
CA ASP A 187 -8.03 5.54 16.64
C ASP A 187 -8.50 4.12 16.97
N PRO A 188 -7.59 3.14 17.08
CA PRO A 188 -7.96 1.75 17.37
C PRO A 188 -8.63 1.52 18.72
N ARG A 189 -8.47 2.44 19.68
CA ARG A 189 -9.06 2.31 21.04
C ARG A 189 -10.54 2.65 21.05
N THR A 190 -10.97 3.56 20.20
CA THR A 190 -12.36 4.02 20.10
C THR A 190 -13.04 3.55 18.82
N GLU A 191 -12.27 2.92 17.92
CA GLU A 191 -12.69 2.47 16.60
C GLU A 191 -13.32 3.59 15.76
N SER A 192 -12.81 4.81 15.91
CA SER A 192 -13.38 5.99 15.29
C SER A 192 -12.43 6.65 14.29
N PHE A 193 -13.02 7.21 13.23
CA PHE A 193 -12.31 8.00 12.24
C PHE A 193 -12.43 9.50 12.51
N THR A 194 -11.36 10.23 12.24
CA THR A 194 -11.37 11.68 12.06
C THR A 194 -10.96 11.99 10.63
N VAL A 195 -11.73 12.81 9.94
CA VAL A 195 -11.49 13.20 8.54
C VAL A 195 -10.90 14.60 8.50
N TYR A 196 -9.78 14.75 7.79
CA TYR A 196 -9.09 16.03 7.58
C TYR A 196 -9.10 16.37 6.09
N PRO A 197 -9.97 17.29 5.63
CA PRO A 197 -9.96 17.75 4.24
C PRO A 197 -8.63 18.40 3.87
N LEU A 198 -8.14 18.09 2.68
CA LEU A 198 -6.95 18.74 2.15
C LEU A 198 -7.28 20.09 1.51
N PRO A 199 -6.36 21.04 1.53
CA PRO A 199 -6.60 22.39 0.96
C PRO A 199 -6.55 22.43 -0.56
N THR A 200 -6.29 21.30 -1.21
CA THR A 200 -6.20 21.15 -2.66
C THR A 200 -7.06 20.00 -3.14
N ARG A 201 -7.55 20.10 -4.38
CA ARG A 201 -8.37 19.06 -5.01
C ARG A 201 -7.54 18.21 -5.97
N VAL A 202 -8.06 17.00 -6.23
CA VAL A 202 -7.44 16.00 -7.11
C VAL A 202 -5.99 15.73 -6.66
N THR A 203 -5.80 15.64 -5.36
CA THR A 203 -4.48 15.48 -4.75
C THR A 203 -3.90 14.10 -4.98
N TYR A 204 -4.75 13.08 -4.98
CA TYR A 204 -4.37 11.68 -5.20
C TYR A 204 -3.15 11.27 -4.36
N THR A 205 -3.25 11.45 -3.04
CA THR A 205 -2.17 11.15 -2.10
C THR A 205 -1.82 9.67 -2.11
N ARG A 206 -0.53 9.34 -2.14
CA ARG A 206 -0.04 7.95 -2.30
C ARG A 206 0.86 7.47 -1.17
N GLU A 207 1.31 8.36 -0.32
CA GLU A 207 2.14 8.07 0.84
C GLU A 207 1.97 9.19 1.86
N LEU A 208 2.20 8.87 3.11
CA LEU A 208 2.29 9.85 4.18
C LEU A 208 3.37 9.42 5.17
N ASP A 209 3.96 10.38 5.85
CA ASP A 209 4.95 10.15 6.88
C ASP A 209 4.83 11.19 8.00
N PHE A 210 5.54 10.96 9.10
CA PHE A 210 5.49 11.81 10.29
C PHE A 210 6.83 12.49 10.51
N ASP A 211 6.78 13.74 10.98
CA ASP A 211 7.98 14.36 11.56
C ASP A 211 8.06 14.08 13.08
N ARG A 212 9.12 14.59 13.69
CA ARG A 212 9.39 14.35 15.12
C ARG A 212 8.35 14.97 16.05
N GLU A 213 7.63 15.98 15.57
CA GLU A 213 6.54 16.64 16.27
C GLU A 213 5.19 15.94 16.09
N GLY A 214 5.15 14.86 15.29
CA GLY A 214 3.93 14.11 15.01
C GLY A 214 3.00 14.76 13.97
N ARG A 215 3.52 15.74 13.21
CA ARG A 215 2.79 16.30 12.08
C ARG A 215 2.85 15.36 10.89
N VAL A 216 1.76 15.30 10.14
CA VAL A 216 1.61 14.40 8.99
C VAL A 216 2.01 15.12 7.73
N TRP A 217 2.89 14.51 6.95
CA TRP A 217 3.35 15.03 5.67
C TRP A 217 2.88 14.12 4.54
N THR A 218 2.38 14.73 3.46
CA THR A 218 2.01 14.04 2.23
C THR A 218 2.28 14.93 1.03
N SER A 219 2.04 14.43 -0.17
CA SER A 219 2.19 15.22 -1.40
C SER A 219 1.12 14.84 -2.42
N ASN A 220 0.82 15.79 -3.30
CA ASN A 220 0.12 15.50 -4.53
C ASN A 220 1.01 14.58 -5.37
N SER A 221 0.47 13.48 -5.83
CA SER A 221 1.22 12.54 -6.68
C SER A 221 0.44 12.16 -7.94
N ASN A 222 -0.48 13.02 -8.32
CA ASN A 222 -1.30 12.75 -9.47
C ASN A 222 -0.49 12.84 -10.77
N MET A 223 -0.68 11.86 -11.60
CA MET A 223 -0.15 11.81 -12.94
C MET A 223 -1.31 11.54 -13.89
N PRO A 224 -1.55 12.38 -14.82
CA PRO A 224 -0.75 13.56 -15.24
C PRO A 224 -1.02 14.80 -14.36
N ALA A 225 -0.01 15.66 -14.24
CA ALA A 225 -0.02 16.82 -13.36
C ALA A 225 -1.14 17.85 -13.65
N TRP A 226 -1.66 17.90 -14.88
CA TRP A 226 -2.77 18.80 -15.25
C TRP A 226 -4.11 18.45 -14.57
N GLN A 227 -4.23 17.28 -13.95
CA GLN A 227 -5.40 16.91 -13.16
C GLN A 227 -5.33 17.48 -11.73
N ILE A 228 -4.17 17.93 -11.29
CA ILE A 228 -4.01 18.57 -9.98
C ILE A 228 -4.55 19.99 -10.05
N GLU A 229 -5.33 20.40 -9.06
CA GLU A 229 -5.82 21.77 -8.94
C GLU A 229 -4.65 22.78 -8.99
N GLY A 230 -4.75 23.75 -9.90
CA GLY A 230 -3.68 24.72 -10.16
C GLY A 230 -2.44 24.15 -10.83
N GLN A 231 -2.44 22.89 -11.26
CA GLN A 231 -1.37 22.20 -11.99
C GLN A 231 0.01 22.20 -11.29
N MET A 232 0.03 22.49 -9.99
CA MET A 232 1.26 22.59 -9.21
C MET A 232 1.34 21.46 -8.19
N PRO A 233 2.33 20.54 -8.30
CA PRO A 233 2.63 19.60 -7.24
C PRO A 233 2.96 20.34 -5.94
N ARG A 234 2.43 19.85 -4.83
CA ARG A 234 2.61 20.46 -3.51
C ARG A 234 2.98 19.40 -2.49
N VAL A 235 3.77 19.82 -1.51
CA VAL A 235 3.93 19.10 -0.26
C VAL A 235 2.94 19.69 0.74
N LEU A 236 2.20 18.83 1.40
CA LEU A 236 1.17 19.21 2.35
C LEU A 236 1.60 18.75 3.75
N ARG A 237 1.40 19.60 4.73
CA ARG A 237 1.62 19.31 6.14
C ARG A 237 0.33 19.51 6.91
N LEU A 238 -0.08 18.51 7.64
CA LEU A 238 -1.17 18.58 8.62
C LEU A 238 -0.58 18.54 10.03
N ASP A 239 -0.96 19.54 10.84
CA ASP A 239 -0.69 19.54 12.28
C ASP A 239 -1.99 19.16 13.00
N PRO A 240 -2.12 17.90 13.48
CA PRO A 240 -3.35 17.46 14.14
C PRO A 240 -3.53 18.04 15.55
N HIS A 241 -2.55 18.77 16.05
CA HIS A 241 -2.54 19.41 17.37
C HIS A 241 -2.72 20.92 17.30
N ALA A 242 -2.66 21.51 16.11
CA ALA A 242 -2.90 22.93 15.95
C ALA A 242 -4.34 23.28 16.36
N LEU A 243 -4.47 24.37 17.10
CA LEU A 243 -5.79 24.96 17.34
C LEU A 243 -6.36 25.44 16.00
N PRO A 244 -7.70 25.34 15.80
CA PRO A 244 -8.32 25.94 14.62
C PRO A 244 -7.96 27.42 14.55
N VAL A 245 -7.53 27.87 13.36
CA VAL A 245 -7.30 29.28 13.13
C VAL A 245 -8.65 29.99 13.25
N PRO A 246 -8.81 31.02 14.10
CA PRO A 246 -10.05 31.78 14.14
C PRO A 246 -10.32 32.39 12.76
N GLU A 247 -11.56 32.31 12.30
CA GLU A 247 -12.01 32.96 11.07
C GLU A 247 -11.90 34.48 11.15
#